data_bd7e1fe59117d847694f9cdb00167b8a
#
_entry.id   bd7e1fe59117d847694f9cdb00167b8a
#
_cell.length_a   1.000
_cell.length_b   1.000
_cell.length_c   1.000
_cell.angle_alpha   90.00
_cell.angle_beta   90.00
_cell.angle_gamma   90.00
#
_symmetry.space_group_name_H-M   'P 1'
#
loop_
_entity.id
_entity.type
_entity.pdbx_description
1 polymer ?
#
loop_
_entity_poly.entity_id
_entity_poly.type
_entity_poly.pdbx_seq_one_letter_code
_entity_poly.pdbx_strand_id
1 'polypeptide(L)'
;YGAVCRAFRDNLFRGEIIPTSPRLCEVLRGLKGGGCRLFVVTSDKEDGTRACLEKLGIGDMFDGVYTDGMGYPAKPDPQIIGEIERSYSIDRESLAMVGDTSTDLLFARNGGIAGIGLARGARERSLLSPLADAVVGDIGELPATLQEL
;
A
#
# COMPACT_ATOMS: atom_id res chain seq x y z
N TYR A 1 -1.00 -0.26 0.93
CA TYR A 1 -0.26 0.86 1.55
C TYR A 1 -1.09 2.14 1.58
N GLY A 2 -1.95 2.38 0.62
CA GLY A 2 -2.93 3.47 0.68
C GLY A 2 -3.81 3.40 1.92
N ALA A 3 -4.21 2.20 2.36
CA ALA A 3 -5.01 1.99 3.57
C ALA A 3 -4.30 2.43 4.84
N VAL A 4 -3.00 2.15 4.95
CA VAL A 4 -2.17 2.53 6.09
C VAL A 4 -2.08 4.06 6.19
N CYS A 5 -1.73 4.72 5.09
CA CYS A 5 -1.61 6.18 5.05
C CYS A 5 -2.95 6.89 5.28
N ARG A 6 -4.06 6.33 4.79
CA ARG A 6 -5.40 6.90 4.99
C ARG A 6 -5.83 6.85 6.46
N ALA A 7 -5.60 5.72 7.12
CA ALA A 7 -5.87 5.59 8.55
C ALA A 7 -5.07 6.61 9.38
N PHE A 8 -3.86 6.92 8.97
CA PHE A 8 -3.03 7.93 9.60
C PHE A 8 -3.58 9.34 9.42
N ARG A 9 -3.99 9.70 8.21
CA ARG A 9 -4.55 11.01 7.96
C ARG A 9 -5.76 11.29 8.85
N ASP A 10 -6.67 10.34 8.96
CA ASP A 10 -7.86 10.49 9.78
C ASP A 10 -7.53 10.61 11.27
N ASN A 11 -6.48 9.95 11.73
CA ASN A 11 -6.03 10.00 13.11
C ASN A 11 -5.13 11.20 13.43
N LEU A 12 -4.42 11.77 12.45
CA LEU A 12 -3.64 12.99 12.62
C LEU A 12 -4.51 14.18 13.08
N PHE A 13 -5.73 14.27 12.58
CA PHE A 13 -6.70 15.29 13.02
C PHE A 13 -7.11 15.14 14.48
N ARG A 14 -6.98 13.96 15.05
CA ARG A 14 -7.31 13.65 16.46
C ARG A 14 -6.07 13.64 17.36
N GLY A 15 -4.88 13.87 16.81
CA GLY A 15 -3.63 13.79 17.56
C GLY A 15 -3.17 12.38 17.90
N GLU A 16 -3.92 11.34 17.47
CA GLU A 16 -3.60 9.94 17.67
C GLU A 16 -3.26 9.27 16.35
N ILE A 17 -2.28 8.36 16.37
CA ILE A 17 -1.95 7.51 15.24
C ILE A 17 -2.13 6.06 15.67
N ILE A 18 -3.12 5.40 15.07
CA ILE A 18 -3.46 4.02 15.35
C ILE A 18 -3.19 3.18 14.09
N PRO A 19 -2.44 2.07 14.19
CA PRO A 19 -2.23 1.21 13.04
C PRO A 19 -3.56 0.59 12.58
N THR A 20 -3.67 0.32 11.28
CA THR A 20 -4.85 -0.32 10.68
C THR A 20 -5.09 -1.74 11.19
N SER A 21 -4.04 -2.38 11.68
CA SER A 21 -4.06 -3.70 12.29
C SER A 21 -2.99 -3.77 13.37
N PRO A 22 -3.24 -4.43 14.51
CA PRO A 22 -2.22 -4.66 15.55
C PRO A 22 -1.07 -5.53 15.02
N ARG A 23 -1.26 -6.25 13.94
CA ARG A 23 -0.24 -7.10 13.30
C ARG A 23 0.58 -6.38 12.22
N LEU A 24 0.35 -5.09 11.98
CA LEU A 24 0.99 -4.36 10.89
C LEU A 24 2.52 -4.48 10.90
N CYS A 25 3.16 -4.18 12.02
CA CYS A 25 4.63 -4.25 12.13
C CYS A 25 5.16 -5.67 11.93
N GLU A 26 4.49 -6.67 12.50
CA GLU A 26 4.85 -8.08 12.36
C GLU A 26 4.80 -8.52 10.89
N VAL A 27 3.72 -8.20 10.20
CA VAL A 27 3.53 -8.56 8.79
C VAL A 27 4.59 -7.89 7.90
N LEU A 28 4.83 -6.59 8.09
CA LEU A 28 5.83 -5.88 7.30
C LEU A 28 7.24 -6.42 7.53
N ARG A 29 7.61 -6.72 8.77
CA ARG A 29 8.90 -7.37 9.09
C ARG A 29 9.02 -8.74 8.44
N GLY A 30 7.95 -9.54 8.49
CA GLY A 30 7.91 -10.86 7.86
C GLY A 30 8.12 -10.78 6.34
N LEU A 31 7.47 -9.84 5.67
CA LEU A 31 7.64 -9.62 4.23
C LEU A 31 9.08 -9.19 3.90
N LYS A 32 9.64 -8.25 4.66
CA LYS A 32 11.04 -7.84 4.49
C LYS A 32 12.01 -8.99 4.72
N GLY A 33 11.81 -9.78 5.78
CA GLY A 33 12.62 -10.96 6.09
C GLY A 33 12.54 -12.04 5.00
N GLY A 34 11.41 -12.13 4.30
CA GLY A 34 11.21 -13.00 3.15
C GLY A 34 11.79 -12.45 1.82
N GLY A 35 12.46 -11.30 1.85
CA GLY A 35 13.09 -10.69 0.67
C GLY A 35 12.21 -9.70 -0.10
N CYS A 36 11.00 -9.40 0.38
CA CYS A 36 10.15 -8.41 -0.25
C CYS A 36 10.70 -6.99 -0.08
N ARG A 37 10.64 -6.21 -1.14
CA ARG A 37 10.82 -4.76 -1.06
C ARG A 37 9.47 -4.09 -0.84
N LEU A 38 9.45 -3.07 0.01
CA LEU A 38 8.22 -2.40 0.41
C LEU A 38 8.25 -0.93 -0.03
N PHE A 39 7.14 -0.48 -0.61
CA PHE A 39 6.97 0.89 -1.09
C PHE A 39 5.69 1.49 -0.54
N VAL A 40 5.69 2.77 -0.29
CA VAL A 40 4.48 3.56 -0.03
C VAL A 40 4.15 4.35 -1.27
N VAL A 41 2.91 4.23 -1.75
CA VAL A 41 2.37 5.07 -2.83
C VAL A 41 1.08 5.69 -2.32
N THR A 42 1.10 6.98 -2.05
CA THR A 42 -0.02 7.70 -1.43
C THR A 42 -0.31 9.01 -2.12
N SER A 43 -1.56 9.47 -2.04
CA SER A 43 -1.96 10.81 -2.47
C SER A 43 -1.77 11.87 -1.36
N ASP A 44 -1.29 11.47 -0.20
CA ASP A 44 -0.97 12.39 0.91
C ASP A 44 0.37 13.09 0.67
N LYS A 45 0.59 14.18 1.38
CA LYS A 45 1.83 14.94 1.29
C LYS A 45 2.98 14.26 2.03
N GLU A 46 4.20 14.52 1.60
CA GLU A 46 5.41 13.88 2.10
C GLU A 46 5.59 14.03 3.61
N ASP A 47 5.51 15.24 4.13
CA ASP A 47 5.76 15.51 5.56
C ASP A 47 4.80 14.72 6.46
N GLY A 48 3.51 14.71 6.13
CA GLY A 48 2.50 13.96 6.87
C GLY A 48 2.73 12.45 6.79
N THR A 49 3.04 11.95 5.61
CA THR A 49 3.33 10.53 5.39
C THR A 49 4.54 10.07 6.19
N ARG A 50 5.65 10.79 6.10
CA ARG A 50 6.88 10.45 6.83
C ARG A 50 6.70 10.51 8.34
N ALA A 51 6.01 11.53 8.85
CA ALA A 51 5.70 11.65 10.27
C ALA A 51 4.87 10.46 10.78
N CYS A 52 3.89 10.01 10.01
CA CYS A 52 3.08 8.85 10.35
C CYS A 52 3.89 7.56 10.39
N LEU A 53 4.71 7.32 9.38
CA LEU A 53 5.57 6.13 9.31
C LEU A 53 6.57 6.09 10.47
N GLU A 54 7.14 7.22 10.83
CA GLU A 54 8.07 7.37 11.95
C GLU A 54 7.38 7.07 13.29
N LYS A 55 6.22 7.67 13.54
CA LYS A 55 5.47 7.43 14.78
C LYS A 55 5.04 5.99 14.98
N LEU A 56 4.80 5.26 13.90
CA LEU A 56 4.52 3.81 13.96
C LEU A 56 5.78 2.95 14.05
N GLY A 57 6.96 3.54 13.89
CA GLY A 57 8.21 2.81 13.90
C GLY A 57 8.38 1.88 12.69
N ILE A 58 7.75 2.19 11.55
CA ILE A 58 7.81 1.38 10.33
C ILE A 58 8.49 2.10 9.15
N GLY A 59 8.96 3.33 9.33
CA GLY A 59 9.60 4.12 8.29
C GLY A 59 10.80 3.43 7.65
N ASP A 60 11.61 2.74 8.45
CA ASP A 60 12.81 2.03 8.00
C ASP A 60 12.50 0.77 7.18
N MET A 61 11.27 0.30 7.16
CA MET A 61 10.87 -0.90 6.43
C MET A 61 10.63 -0.62 4.95
N PHE A 62 10.43 0.64 4.55
CA PHE A 62 10.11 1.01 3.18
C PHE A 62 11.36 1.40 2.41
N ASP A 63 11.52 0.76 1.24
CA ASP A 63 12.63 1.02 0.31
C ASP A 63 12.39 2.30 -0.49
N GLY A 64 11.14 2.70 -0.68
CA GLY A 64 10.75 3.95 -1.32
C GLY A 64 9.40 4.47 -0.83
N VAL A 65 9.25 5.80 -0.82
CA VAL A 65 8.03 6.50 -0.43
C VAL A 65 7.69 7.51 -1.52
N TYR A 66 6.53 7.32 -2.17
CA TYR A 66 6.02 8.16 -3.23
C TYR A 66 4.77 8.88 -2.76
N THR A 67 4.83 10.20 -2.72
CA THR A 67 3.79 11.06 -2.16
C THR A 67 3.34 12.12 -3.17
N ASP A 68 2.25 12.80 -2.85
CA ASP A 68 1.82 13.96 -3.64
C ASP A 68 2.92 15.05 -3.66
N GLY A 69 3.08 15.68 -4.82
CA GLY A 69 4.06 16.75 -5.01
C GLY A 69 5.45 16.30 -5.44
N MET A 70 5.71 15.01 -5.62
CA MET A 70 6.99 14.49 -6.12
C MET A 70 7.12 14.52 -7.65
N GLY A 71 6.19 15.13 -8.36
CA GLY A 71 6.24 15.27 -9.81
C GLY A 71 5.62 14.13 -10.59
N TYR A 72 5.01 13.15 -9.94
CA TYR A 72 4.26 12.09 -10.58
C TYR A 72 2.76 12.42 -10.66
N PRO A 73 2.06 11.98 -11.71
CA PRO A 73 0.61 12.07 -11.75
C PRO A 73 -0.02 11.29 -10.59
N ALA A 74 -1.17 11.78 -10.12
CA ALA A 74 -1.93 11.10 -9.08
C ALA A 74 -2.46 9.75 -9.57
N LYS A 75 -2.61 8.79 -8.63
CA LYS A 75 -3.35 7.55 -8.90
C LYS A 75 -4.75 7.88 -9.44
N PRO A 76 -5.27 7.16 -10.42
CA PRO A 76 -4.84 5.84 -10.89
C PRO A 76 -3.83 5.84 -12.05
N ASP A 77 -3.14 6.94 -12.33
CA ASP A 77 -2.05 6.95 -13.32
C ASP A 77 -0.90 6.04 -12.84
N PRO A 78 -0.41 5.09 -13.67
CA PRO A 78 0.54 4.08 -13.24
C PRO A 78 2.01 4.48 -13.36
N GLN A 79 2.34 5.73 -13.61
CA GLN A 79 3.72 6.17 -13.92
C GLN A 79 4.72 5.80 -12.81
N ILE A 80 4.31 5.85 -11.55
CA ILE A 80 5.15 5.48 -10.41
C ILE A 80 5.62 4.02 -10.49
N ILE A 81 4.81 3.13 -11.05
CA ILE A 81 5.18 1.72 -11.23
C ILE A 81 6.42 1.60 -12.11
N GLY A 82 6.45 2.31 -13.24
CA GLY A 82 7.61 2.35 -14.11
C GLY A 82 8.86 2.94 -13.45
N GLU A 83 8.68 3.90 -12.55
CA GLU A 83 9.78 4.44 -11.77
C GLU A 83 10.36 3.41 -10.79
N ILE A 84 9.51 2.66 -10.11
CA ILE A 84 9.93 1.58 -9.20
C ILE A 84 10.69 0.49 -9.96
N GLU A 85 10.18 0.07 -11.12
CA GLU A 85 10.86 -0.91 -11.98
C GLU A 85 12.29 -0.47 -12.31
N ARG A 86 12.46 0.77 -12.77
CA ARG A 86 13.77 1.31 -13.16
C ARG A 86 14.71 1.51 -11.99
N SER A 87 14.22 2.12 -10.92
CA SER A 87 15.06 2.52 -9.77
C SER A 87 15.52 1.34 -8.94
N TYR A 88 14.74 0.27 -8.91
CA TYR A 88 15.02 -0.89 -8.05
C TYR A 88 15.30 -2.17 -8.82
N SER A 89 15.29 -2.13 -10.14
CA SER A 89 15.51 -3.30 -11.01
C SER A 89 14.58 -4.45 -10.65
N ILE A 90 13.29 -4.15 -10.54
CA ILE A 90 12.24 -5.11 -10.20
C ILE A 90 11.33 -5.30 -11.41
N ASP A 91 11.06 -6.55 -11.75
CA ASP A 91 10.14 -6.86 -12.83
C ASP A 91 8.69 -6.55 -12.40
N ARG A 92 7.94 -5.97 -13.32
CA ARG A 92 6.54 -5.58 -13.12
C ARG A 92 5.66 -6.72 -12.60
N GLU A 93 5.87 -7.93 -13.12
CA GLU A 93 5.12 -9.12 -12.73
C GLU A 93 5.35 -9.52 -11.25
N SER A 94 6.42 -9.00 -10.65
CA SER A 94 6.75 -9.22 -9.24
C SER A 94 6.18 -8.15 -8.32
N LEU A 95 5.46 -7.16 -8.86
CA LEU A 95 4.86 -6.07 -8.09
C LEU A 95 3.40 -6.35 -7.78
N ALA A 96 2.99 -5.97 -6.58
CA ALA A 96 1.58 -5.96 -6.18
C ALA A 96 1.24 -4.66 -5.44
N MET A 97 0.06 -4.12 -5.72
CA MET A 97 -0.52 -3.00 -4.97
C MET A 97 -1.50 -3.52 -3.95
N VAL A 98 -1.35 -3.08 -2.71
CA VAL A 98 -2.32 -3.33 -1.63
C VAL A 98 -3.00 -2.01 -1.30
N GLY A 99 -4.32 -1.96 -1.40
CA GLY A 99 -5.06 -0.74 -1.15
C GLY A 99 -6.50 -0.97 -0.73
N ASP A 100 -7.11 0.04 -0.13
CA ASP A 100 -8.48 0.02 0.39
C ASP A 100 -9.46 0.83 -0.47
N THR A 101 -8.99 1.36 -1.59
CA THR A 101 -9.81 2.17 -2.49
C THR A 101 -9.84 1.61 -3.91
N SER A 102 -10.90 1.93 -4.64
CA SER A 102 -11.00 1.62 -6.07
C SER A 102 -9.86 2.26 -6.87
N THR A 103 -9.41 3.44 -6.46
CA THR A 103 -8.29 4.16 -7.10
C THR A 103 -6.98 3.36 -7.01
N ASP A 104 -6.70 2.72 -5.89
CA ASP A 104 -5.52 1.87 -5.71
C ASP A 104 -5.55 0.66 -6.64
N LEU A 105 -6.71 0.03 -6.77
CA LEU A 105 -6.87 -1.14 -7.62
C LEU A 105 -6.88 -0.79 -9.11
N LEU A 106 -7.42 0.36 -9.49
CA LEU A 106 -7.30 0.89 -10.84
C LEU A 106 -5.85 1.25 -11.17
N PHE A 107 -5.10 1.81 -10.23
CA PHE A 107 -3.66 2.04 -10.38
C PHE A 107 -2.91 0.73 -10.67
N ALA A 108 -3.20 -0.34 -9.92
CA ALA A 108 -2.62 -1.65 -10.18
C ALA A 108 -2.98 -2.17 -11.57
N ARG A 109 -4.26 -2.14 -11.93
CA ARG A 109 -4.76 -2.59 -13.23
C ARG A 109 -4.15 -1.81 -14.38
N ASN A 110 -4.12 -0.49 -14.30
CA ASN A 110 -3.55 0.39 -15.33
C ASN A 110 -2.05 0.16 -15.50
N GLY A 111 -1.37 -0.20 -14.40
CA GLY A 111 0.05 -0.50 -14.39
C GLY A 111 0.41 -1.94 -14.74
N GLY A 112 -0.57 -2.83 -14.90
CA GLY A 112 -0.34 -4.24 -15.20
C GLY A 112 0.34 -5.01 -14.07
N ILE A 113 0.05 -4.65 -12.81
CA ILE A 113 0.51 -5.34 -11.61
C ILE A 113 -0.66 -5.94 -10.85
N ALA A 114 -0.39 -6.90 -9.98
CA ALA A 114 -1.43 -7.49 -9.14
C ALA A 114 -2.04 -6.46 -8.18
N GLY A 115 -3.36 -6.50 -8.00
CA GLY A 115 -4.09 -5.64 -7.09
C GLY A 115 -4.76 -6.42 -5.98
N ILE A 116 -4.40 -6.13 -4.73
CA ILE A 116 -5.00 -6.75 -3.54
C ILE A 116 -5.82 -5.69 -2.81
N GLY A 117 -7.12 -5.95 -2.70
CA GLY A 117 -8.04 -5.09 -1.95
C GLY A 117 -7.99 -5.40 -0.45
N LEU A 118 -7.86 -4.38 0.39
CA LEU A 118 -8.01 -4.50 1.84
C LEU A 118 -9.40 -3.98 2.22
N ALA A 119 -10.31 -4.89 2.57
CA ALA A 119 -11.71 -4.60 2.86
C ALA A 119 -12.06 -5.04 4.28
N ARG A 120 -12.43 -4.09 5.13
CA ARG A 120 -12.79 -4.34 6.53
C ARG A 120 -14.23 -4.82 6.71
N GLY A 121 -15.07 -4.63 5.70
CA GLY A 121 -16.49 -4.96 5.77
C GLY A 121 -17.06 -5.44 4.44
N ALA A 122 -18.30 -5.93 4.47
CA ALA A 122 -18.96 -6.50 3.31
C ALA A 122 -19.17 -5.46 2.19
N ARG A 123 -19.46 -4.20 2.54
CA ARG A 123 -19.64 -3.11 1.56
C ARG A 123 -18.35 -2.83 0.80
N GLU A 124 -17.24 -2.68 1.52
CA GLU A 124 -15.91 -2.45 0.91
C GLU A 124 -15.52 -3.63 0.03
N ARG A 125 -15.72 -4.85 0.52
CA ARG A 125 -15.44 -6.07 -0.24
C ARG A 125 -16.23 -6.10 -1.55
N SER A 126 -17.51 -5.75 -1.53
CA SER A 126 -18.35 -5.69 -2.74
C SER A 126 -17.84 -4.65 -3.75
N LEU A 127 -17.32 -3.52 -3.28
CA LEU A 127 -16.77 -2.46 -4.14
C LEU A 127 -15.42 -2.84 -4.73
N LEU A 128 -14.56 -3.52 -3.97
CA LEU A 128 -13.19 -3.82 -4.38
C LEU A 128 -13.06 -5.12 -5.18
N SER A 129 -13.89 -6.13 -4.90
CA SER A 129 -13.81 -7.44 -5.55
C SER A 129 -13.81 -7.41 -7.08
N PRO A 130 -14.62 -6.57 -7.76
CA PRO A 130 -14.59 -6.52 -9.23
C PRO A 130 -13.29 -5.95 -9.83
N LEU A 131 -12.49 -5.28 -9.01
CA LEU A 131 -11.27 -4.58 -9.45
C LEU A 131 -9.98 -5.30 -9.00
N ALA A 132 -10.08 -6.15 -7.97
CA ALA A 132 -8.93 -6.79 -7.33
C ALA A 132 -8.70 -8.20 -7.87
N ASP A 133 -7.44 -8.64 -7.85
CA ASP A 133 -7.07 -10.03 -8.06
C ASP A 133 -7.35 -10.88 -6.81
N ALA A 134 -7.23 -10.26 -5.64
CA ALA A 134 -7.61 -10.86 -4.36
C ALA A 134 -8.12 -9.79 -3.39
N VAL A 135 -8.95 -10.17 -2.43
CA VAL A 135 -9.43 -9.27 -1.36
C VAL A 135 -9.20 -9.92 -0.01
N VAL A 136 -8.51 -9.20 0.87
CA VAL A 136 -8.25 -9.61 2.25
C VAL A 136 -9.01 -8.74 3.24
N GLY A 137 -9.36 -9.28 4.39
CA GLY A 137 -10.03 -8.53 5.47
C GLY A 137 -9.04 -7.89 6.46
N ASP A 138 -7.86 -8.46 6.60
CA ASP A 138 -6.79 -7.95 7.46
C ASP A 138 -5.43 -8.14 6.78
N ILE A 139 -4.50 -7.26 7.09
CA ILE A 139 -3.14 -7.31 6.52
C ILE A 139 -2.40 -8.61 6.91
N GLY A 140 -2.81 -9.27 7.99
CA GLY A 140 -2.27 -10.56 8.39
C GLY A 140 -2.50 -11.68 7.38
N GLU A 141 -3.47 -11.54 6.49
CA GLU A 141 -3.73 -12.50 5.40
C GLU A 141 -2.80 -12.28 4.19
N LEU A 142 -2.12 -11.13 4.13
CA LEU A 142 -1.33 -10.72 2.97
C LEU A 142 -0.20 -11.68 2.60
N PRO A 143 0.62 -12.22 3.54
CA PRO A 143 1.70 -13.12 3.17
C PRO A 143 1.23 -14.37 2.43
N ALA A 144 0.16 -15.01 2.90
CA ALA A 144 -0.43 -16.18 2.24
C ALA A 144 -1.03 -15.82 0.88
N THR A 145 -1.74 -14.69 0.80
CA THR A 145 -2.34 -14.20 -0.45
C THR A 145 -1.29 -13.93 -1.53
N LEU A 146 -0.16 -13.32 -1.17
CA LEU A 146 0.93 -13.06 -2.11
C LEU A 146 1.57 -14.34 -2.67
N GLN A 147 1.56 -15.43 -1.91
CA GLN A 147 2.07 -16.73 -2.39
C GLN A 147 1.14 -17.41 -3.40
N GLU A 148 -0.14 -17.05 -3.38
CA GLU A 148 -1.16 -17.63 -4.27
C GLU A 148 -1.33 -16.85 -5.59
N LEU A 149 -0.76 -15.66 -5.68
CA LEU A 149 -0.79 -14.83 -6.89
C LEU A 149 0.33 -15.21 -7.87
#